data_a9e154cb46fae5250781811ad3e98e33
#
_entry.id   a9e154cb46fae5250781811ad3e98e33
#
_cell.length_a   1.000
_cell.length_b   1.000
_cell.length_c   1.000
_cell.angle_alpha   90.00
_cell.angle_beta   90.00
_cell.angle_gamma   90.00
#
_symmetry.space_group_name_H-M   'P 1'
#
loop_
_entity.id
_entity.type
_entity.pdbx_description
1 polymer ?
#
loop_
_entity_poly.entity_id
_entity_poly.type
_entity_poly.pdbx_seq_one_letter_code
_entity_poly.pdbx_strand_id
1 'polypeptide(L)'
;MALYTKQEALDYHSEVRPGKVEVVPVKPYSTQKHLTMAYSPGVAEACMEIAGDKELSYKYTGRGNLVAVVSNGTAVLGLGNIGAYASKPVMEGKGLLFKIFADVDVYDINLNVTDPDKLCEIVKALEPTFGGINLEDIKAPECFYIEDKLKKEMGIPVFHDDQHGTAIISAAGLLNALDITGKKIGRAHV
;
A
#
# COMPACT_ATOMS: atom_id res chain seq x y z
N MET A 1 -3.99 -29.93 7.29
CA MET A 1 -3.43 -30.20 5.96
C MET A 1 -3.22 -28.86 5.30
N ALA A 2 -2.03 -28.58 4.74
CA ALA A 2 -1.82 -27.34 3.98
C ALA A 2 -2.71 -27.38 2.73
N LEU A 3 -3.29 -26.21 2.39
CA LEU A 3 -4.17 -26.07 1.21
C LEU A 3 -3.39 -26.05 -0.11
N TYR A 4 -2.07 -26.00 -0.06
CA TYR A 4 -1.17 -25.91 -1.22
C TYR A 4 0.18 -26.57 -0.93
N THR A 5 0.89 -26.94 -1.96
CA THR A 5 2.29 -27.40 -1.93
C THR A 5 3.25 -26.22 -2.16
N LYS A 6 4.53 -26.40 -1.81
CA LYS A 6 5.57 -25.40 -2.13
C LYS A 6 5.64 -25.09 -3.63
N GLN A 7 5.54 -26.14 -4.48
CA GLN A 7 5.63 -25.95 -5.93
C GLN A 7 4.45 -25.16 -6.46
N GLU A 8 3.22 -25.48 -6.08
CA GLU A 8 2.03 -24.70 -6.47
C GLU A 8 2.15 -23.22 -6.09
N ALA A 9 2.72 -22.92 -4.91
CA ALA A 9 2.95 -21.53 -4.52
C ALA A 9 4.01 -20.84 -5.40
N LEU A 10 5.08 -21.52 -5.78
CA LEU A 10 6.11 -20.96 -6.68
C LEU A 10 5.56 -20.76 -8.09
N ASP A 11 4.81 -21.73 -8.61
CA ASP A 11 4.19 -21.68 -9.93
C ASP A 11 3.18 -20.52 -10.01
N TYR A 12 2.36 -20.33 -8.98
CA TYR A 12 1.44 -19.20 -8.89
C TYR A 12 2.13 -17.83 -9.05
N HIS A 13 3.38 -17.69 -8.59
CA HIS A 13 4.12 -16.43 -8.68
C HIS A 13 4.89 -16.23 -9.99
N SER A 14 5.18 -17.33 -10.72
CA SER A 14 6.08 -17.31 -11.88
C SER A 14 5.42 -17.65 -13.20
N GLU A 15 4.36 -18.46 -13.20
CA GLU A 15 3.72 -18.92 -14.44
C GLU A 15 2.83 -17.88 -15.10
N VAL A 16 2.61 -18.03 -16.41
CA VAL A 16 1.87 -17.14 -17.30
C VAL A 16 2.51 -15.77 -17.36
N ARG A 17 2.55 -15.05 -16.24
CA ARG A 17 3.21 -13.75 -16.10
C ARG A 17 3.65 -13.55 -14.64
N PRO A 18 4.93 -13.27 -14.39
CA PRO A 18 5.40 -13.00 -13.03
C PRO A 18 4.71 -11.77 -12.40
N GLY A 19 4.51 -11.83 -11.08
CA GLY A 19 3.82 -10.78 -10.32
C GLY A 19 2.32 -11.02 -10.17
N LYS A 20 1.64 -10.12 -9.46
CA LYS A 20 0.21 -10.25 -9.11
C LYS A 20 -0.67 -9.13 -9.62
N VAL A 21 -0.07 -8.03 -10.07
CA VAL A 21 -0.76 -6.84 -10.55
C VAL A 21 -0.09 -6.32 -11.82
N GLU A 22 -0.84 -5.62 -12.65
CA GLU A 22 -0.32 -4.97 -13.84
C GLU A 22 -0.87 -3.55 -13.98
N VAL A 23 -0.15 -2.70 -14.72
CA VAL A 23 -0.63 -1.36 -15.08
C VAL A 23 -1.22 -1.43 -16.48
N VAL A 24 -2.47 -0.98 -16.61
CA VAL A 24 -3.19 -0.95 -17.89
C VAL A 24 -3.69 0.47 -18.19
N PRO A 25 -3.73 0.88 -19.47
CA PRO A 25 -4.30 2.17 -19.83
C PRO A 25 -5.82 2.17 -19.60
N VAL A 26 -6.32 3.26 -18.99
CA VAL A 26 -7.76 3.47 -18.69
C VAL A 26 -8.41 4.52 -19.60
N LYS A 27 -7.64 5.16 -20.46
CA LYS A 27 -8.12 6.14 -21.44
C LYS A 27 -8.06 5.59 -22.86
N PRO A 28 -8.95 6.03 -23.77
CA PRO A 28 -8.84 5.67 -25.18
C PRO A 28 -7.49 6.12 -25.78
N TYR A 29 -6.88 5.26 -26.58
CA TYR A 29 -5.56 5.51 -27.20
C TYR A 29 -5.51 5.10 -28.70
N SER A 30 -6.64 4.82 -29.32
CA SER A 30 -6.71 4.26 -30.68
C SER A 30 -6.58 5.29 -31.80
N THR A 31 -6.59 6.60 -31.49
CA THR A 31 -6.49 7.66 -32.50
C THR A 31 -5.37 8.64 -32.18
N GLN A 32 -4.87 9.34 -33.22
CA GLN A 32 -3.89 10.42 -33.06
C GLN A 32 -4.40 11.51 -32.12
N LYS A 33 -5.69 11.83 -32.17
CA LYS A 33 -6.30 12.80 -31.24
C LYS A 33 -6.19 12.34 -29.79
N HIS A 34 -6.45 11.06 -29.50
CA HIS A 34 -6.32 10.52 -28.16
C HIS A 34 -4.88 10.62 -27.65
N LEU A 35 -3.90 10.25 -28.47
CA LEU A 35 -2.48 10.31 -28.11
C LEU A 35 -2.01 11.75 -27.88
N THR A 36 -2.47 12.69 -28.70
CA THR A 36 -2.18 14.12 -28.55
C THR A 36 -2.75 14.69 -27.24
N MET A 37 -3.96 14.28 -26.84
CA MET A 37 -4.53 14.69 -25.55
C MET A 37 -3.87 14.01 -24.36
N ALA A 38 -3.47 12.73 -24.53
CA ALA A 38 -2.88 11.95 -23.44
C ALA A 38 -1.45 12.38 -23.11
N TYR A 39 -0.71 12.90 -24.07
CA TYR A 39 0.69 13.28 -23.90
C TYR A 39 0.95 14.71 -24.44
N SER A 40 1.53 14.86 -25.62
CA SER A 40 1.94 16.19 -26.11
C SER A 40 1.16 16.57 -27.38
N PRO A 41 0.66 17.82 -27.47
CA PRO A 41 0.70 18.93 -26.49
C PRO A 41 -0.45 18.98 -25.49
N GLY A 42 -1.52 18.20 -25.64
CA GLY A 42 -2.78 18.35 -24.91
C GLY A 42 -2.67 18.15 -23.38
N VAL A 43 -1.69 17.37 -22.91
CA VAL A 43 -1.44 17.19 -21.46
C VAL A 43 -1.08 18.49 -20.75
N ALA A 44 -0.56 19.49 -21.48
CA ALA A 44 -0.18 20.78 -20.92
C ALA A 44 -1.36 21.50 -20.23
N GLU A 45 -2.58 21.33 -20.74
CA GLU A 45 -3.77 21.95 -20.15
C GLU A 45 -3.99 21.44 -18.71
N ALA A 46 -3.95 20.13 -18.50
CA ALA A 46 -4.07 19.56 -17.15
C ALA A 46 -2.89 19.97 -16.24
N CYS A 47 -1.67 20.03 -16.79
CA CYS A 47 -0.50 20.46 -16.02
C CYS A 47 -0.64 21.91 -15.54
N MET A 48 -1.11 22.83 -16.37
CA MET A 48 -1.30 24.23 -16.00
C MET A 48 -2.41 24.42 -14.94
N GLU A 49 -3.49 23.68 -15.05
CA GLU A 49 -4.54 23.68 -14.02
C GLU A 49 -3.99 23.22 -12.65
N ILE A 50 -3.24 22.12 -12.64
CA ILE A 50 -2.61 21.60 -11.40
C ILE A 50 -1.54 22.57 -10.87
N ALA A 51 -0.79 23.23 -11.74
CA ALA A 51 0.19 24.24 -11.32
C ALA A 51 -0.45 25.45 -10.65
N GLY A 52 -1.68 25.79 -11.02
CA GLY A 52 -2.48 26.84 -10.38
C GLY A 52 -3.13 26.41 -9.06
N ASP A 53 -3.52 25.15 -8.97
CA ASP A 53 -4.11 24.55 -7.77
C ASP A 53 -3.75 23.07 -7.68
N LYS A 54 -2.86 22.72 -6.75
CA LYS A 54 -2.38 21.35 -6.55
C LYS A 54 -3.48 20.32 -6.25
N GLU A 55 -4.61 20.74 -5.66
CA GLU A 55 -5.74 19.87 -5.35
C GLU A 55 -6.39 19.31 -6.61
N LEU A 56 -6.24 19.99 -7.75
CA LEU A 56 -6.71 19.49 -9.04
C LEU A 56 -5.95 18.27 -9.52
N SER A 57 -4.82 17.90 -8.88
CA SER A 57 -4.15 16.63 -9.13
C SER A 57 -5.06 15.43 -8.86
N TYR A 58 -5.96 15.50 -7.88
CA TYR A 58 -6.96 14.48 -7.60
C TYR A 58 -8.02 14.33 -8.70
N LYS A 59 -8.26 15.40 -9.47
CA LYS A 59 -9.23 15.41 -10.56
C LYS A 59 -8.62 14.95 -11.89
N TYR A 60 -7.38 15.36 -12.18
CA TYR A 60 -6.77 15.18 -13.48
C TYR A 60 -5.77 14.02 -13.55
N THR A 61 -5.47 13.37 -12.43
CA THR A 61 -4.55 12.20 -12.37
C THR A 61 -5.19 11.03 -11.62
N GLY A 62 -4.51 9.89 -11.62
CA GLY A 62 -4.90 8.72 -10.81
C GLY A 62 -4.60 8.86 -9.31
N ARG A 63 -4.05 9.98 -8.85
CA ARG A 63 -3.57 10.19 -7.48
C ARG A 63 -4.63 9.88 -6.41
N GLY A 64 -5.88 10.24 -6.65
CA GLY A 64 -6.97 10.07 -5.69
C GLY A 64 -7.35 8.61 -5.38
N ASN A 65 -6.99 7.67 -6.26
CA ASN A 65 -7.24 6.24 -6.06
C ASN A 65 -5.95 5.41 -6.04
N LEU A 66 -4.80 6.01 -5.76
CA LEU A 66 -3.50 5.34 -5.78
C LEU A 66 -2.83 5.41 -4.41
N VAL A 67 -2.55 4.25 -3.81
CA VAL A 67 -1.86 4.09 -2.52
C VAL A 67 -0.47 3.51 -2.74
N ALA A 68 0.53 4.06 -2.04
CA ALA A 68 1.82 3.40 -1.93
C ALA A 68 1.79 2.38 -0.79
N VAL A 69 2.08 1.12 -1.08
CA VAL A 69 2.42 0.12 -0.06
C VAL A 69 3.93 0.15 0.13
N VAL A 70 4.38 0.72 1.26
CA VAL A 70 5.80 0.95 1.54
C VAL A 70 6.32 -0.04 2.56
N SER A 71 7.40 -0.73 2.22
CA SER A 71 8.10 -1.66 3.10
C SER A 71 9.60 -1.58 2.95
N ASN A 72 10.33 -1.95 4.01
CA ASN A 72 11.77 -2.27 3.93
C ASN A 72 12.05 -3.75 4.22
N GLY A 73 11.01 -4.56 4.41
CA GLY A 73 11.11 -6.01 4.60
C GLY A 73 11.79 -6.44 5.90
N THR A 74 11.75 -5.59 6.94
CA THR A 74 12.45 -5.85 8.20
C THR A 74 11.64 -6.67 9.21
N ALA A 75 10.34 -6.86 9.00
CA ALA A 75 9.45 -7.64 9.87
C ALA A 75 8.36 -8.39 9.09
N VAL A 76 8.75 -9.14 8.08
CA VAL A 76 7.80 -9.91 7.26
C VAL A 76 7.20 -11.07 8.08
N LEU A 77 5.87 -11.16 8.09
CA LEU A 77 5.13 -12.11 8.93
C LEU A 77 5.63 -13.56 8.75
N GLY A 78 6.07 -14.17 9.86
CA GLY A 78 6.58 -15.54 9.89
C GLY A 78 7.99 -15.73 9.34
N LEU A 79 8.59 -14.71 8.71
CA LEU A 79 9.92 -14.77 8.08
C LEU A 79 10.94 -13.82 8.70
N GLY A 80 10.48 -12.77 9.40
CA GLY A 80 11.35 -11.78 10.02
C GLY A 80 12.00 -10.82 9.02
N ASN A 81 13.26 -10.47 9.26
CA ASN A 81 14.00 -9.54 8.40
C ASN A 81 14.59 -10.29 7.18
N ILE A 82 13.88 -10.25 6.08
CA ILE A 82 14.30 -10.84 4.80
C ILE A 82 14.73 -9.80 3.75
N GLY A 83 14.58 -8.51 4.09
CA GLY A 83 14.99 -7.38 3.26
C GLY A 83 14.01 -7.01 2.15
N ALA A 84 14.26 -5.87 1.53
CA ALA A 84 13.35 -5.23 0.59
C ALA A 84 13.06 -6.06 -0.68
N TYR A 85 14.05 -6.77 -1.22
CA TYR A 85 13.83 -7.58 -2.42
C TYR A 85 12.95 -8.80 -2.16
N ALA A 86 13.22 -9.51 -1.06
CA ALA A 86 12.50 -10.75 -0.75
C ALA A 86 11.08 -10.49 -0.22
N SER A 87 10.80 -9.29 0.30
CA SER A 87 9.45 -8.88 0.74
C SER A 87 8.53 -8.47 -0.42
N LYS A 88 9.06 -8.19 -1.61
CA LYS A 88 8.26 -7.73 -2.75
C LYS A 88 7.04 -8.62 -3.08
N PRO A 89 7.11 -9.95 -3.09
CA PRO A 89 5.93 -10.78 -3.35
C PRO A 89 4.80 -10.57 -2.32
N VAL A 90 5.13 -10.24 -1.08
CA VAL A 90 4.14 -9.90 -0.04
C VAL A 90 3.49 -8.55 -0.34
N MET A 91 4.27 -7.55 -0.73
CA MET A 91 3.77 -6.20 -1.05
C MET A 91 2.88 -6.20 -2.29
N GLU A 92 3.22 -6.98 -3.31
CA GLU A 92 2.32 -7.23 -4.45
C GLU A 92 1.02 -7.92 -4.02
N GLY A 93 1.10 -8.86 -3.08
CA GLY A 93 -0.07 -9.49 -2.47
C GLY A 93 -0.96 -8.48 -1.74
N LYS A 94 -0.36 -7.55 -0.98
CA LYS A 94 -1.11 -6.46 -0.34
C LYS A 94 -1.79 -5.59 -1.39
N GLY A 95 -1.10 -5.22 -2.48
CA GLY A 95 -1.69 -4.47 -3.61
C GLY A 95 -2.87 -5.21 -4.25
N LEU A 96 -2.76 -6.52 -4.45
CA LEU A 96 -3.85 -7.35 -4.94
C LEU A 96 -5.08 -7.27 -4.00
N LEU A 97 -4.88 -7.35 -2.68
CA LEU A 97 -5.98 -7.26 -1.70
C LEU A 97 -6.65 -5.88 -1.73
N PHE A 98 -5.89 -4.78 -1.81
CA PHE A 98 -6.45 -3.45 -1.99
C PHE A 98 -7.33 -3.37 -3.24
N LYS A 99 -6.87 -3.95 -4.36
CA LYS A 99 -7.63 -3.91 -5.62
C LYS A 99 -8.92 -4.73 -5.56
N ILE A 100 -8.87 -5.98 -5.08
CA ILE A 100 -10.05 -6.86 -5.11
C ILE A 100 -11.10 -6.51 -4.04
N PHE A 101 -10.70 -5.93 -2.90
CA PHE A 101 -11.63 -5.63 -1.82
C PHE A 101 -12.09 -4.17 -1.76
N ALA A 102 -11.31 -3.24 -2.29
CA ALA A 102 -11.62 -1.81 -2.19
C ALA A 102 -11.55 -1.06 -3.53
N ASP A 103 -11.18 -1.74 -4.61
CA ASP A 103 -10.93 -1.13 -5.94
C ASP A 103 -9.92 0.03 -5.90
N VAL A 104 -8.97 -0.04 -4.96
CA VAL A 104 -7.87 0.92 -4.82
C VAL A 104 -6.65 0.41 -5.59
N ASP A 105 -6.07 1.28 -6.40
CA ASP A 105 -4.82 0.99 -7.11
C ASP A 105 -3.62 1.11 -6.17
N VAL A 106 -2.62 0.25 -6.36
CA VAL A 106 -1.42 0.22 -5.51
C VAL A 106 -0.16 0.16 -6.35
N TYR A 107 0.83 0.96 -5.96
CA TYR A 107 2.23 0.67 -6.27
C TYR A 107 2.94 0.24 -5.00
N ASP A 108 3.58 -0.94 -5.05
CA ASP A 108 4.45 -1.40 -3.97
C ASP A 108 5.82 -0.75 -4.09
N ILE A 109 6.25 -0.10 -3.02
CA ILE A 109 7.50 0.64 -2.91
C ILE A 109 8.41 -0.06 -1.89
N ASN A 110 9.28 -0.92 -2.38
CA ASN A 110 10.20 -1.69 -1.56
C ASN A 110 11.52 -0.92 -1.41
N LEU A 111 11.81 -0.40 -0.22
CA LEU A 111 12.94 0.48 0.05
C LEU A 111 14.09 -0.29 0.74
N ASN A 112 15.25 -0.35 0.10
CA ASN A 112 16.45 -0.91 0.71
C ASN A 112 17.10 0.11 1.67
N VAL A 113 16.35 0.52 2.69
CA VAL A 113 16.73 1.51 3.70
C VAL A 113 16.26 1.04 5.07
N THR A 114 17.18 0.99 6.04
CA THR A 114 16.87 0.61 7.42
C THR A 114 16.91 1.80 8.40
N ASP A 115 17.51 2.92 8.00
CA ASP A 115 17.50 4.15 8.79
C ASP A 115 16.09 4.78 8.75
N PRO A 116 15.45 5.01 9.91
CA PRO A 116 14.07 5.50 9.97
C PRO A 116 13.89 6.92 9.42
N ASP A 117 14.85 7.81 9.66
CA ASP A 117 14.77 9.19 9.19
C ASP A 117 14.90 9.26 7.68
N LYS A 118 15.86 8.53 7.12
CA LYS A 118 16.03 8.43 5.68
C LYS A 118 14.81 7.79 4.99
N LEU A 119 14.20 6.80 5.61
CA LEU A 119 12.96 6.21 5.10
C LEU A 119 11.84 7.26 5.08
N CYS A 120 11.68 8.02 6.16
CA CYS A 120 10.70 9.11 6.22
C CYS A 120 10.93 10.17 5.12
N GLU A 121 12.18 10.58 4.91
CA GLU A 121 12.52 11.55 3.85
C GLU A 121 12.11 11.04 2.46
N ILE A 122 12.38 9.76 2.15
CA ILE A 122 12.01 9.15 0.87
C ILE A 122 10.48 9.09 0.73
N VAL A 123 9.78 8.62 1.76
CA VAL A 123 8.32 8.47 1.70
C VAL A 123 7.62 9.81 1.54
N LYS A 124 8.08 10.85 2.23
CA LYS A 124 7.57 12.22 2.06
C LYS A 124 7.72 12.74 0.63
N ALA A 125 8.85 12.43 -0.01
CA ALA A 125 9.08 12.85 -1.40
C ALA A 125 8.12 12.18 -2.41
N LEU A 126 7.47 11.09 -2.03
CA LEU A 126 6.48 10.38 -2.86
C LEU A 126 5.07 11.00 -2.80
N GLU A 127 4.79 11.90 -1.88
CA GLU A 127 3.46 12.48 -1.65
C GLU A 127 2.76 12.99 -2.92
N PRO A 128 3.44 13.66 -3.88
CA PRO A 128 2.77 14.13 -5.09
C PRO A 128 2.16 13.04 -5.97
N THR A 129 2.62 11.80 -5.83
CA THR A 129 2.15 10.67 -6.66
C THR A 129 0.93 9.96 -6.06
N PHE A 130 0.79 9.97 -4.72
CA PHE A 130 -0.16 9.11 -4.02
C PHE A 130 -1.26 9.89 -3.31
N GLY A 131 -2.42 9.24 -3.16
CA GLY A 131 -3.51 9.69 -2.30
C GLY A 131 -3.41 9.18 -0.87
N GLY A 132 -2.54 8.22 -0.58
CA GLY A 132 -2.29 7.67 0.75
C GLY A 132 -1.08 6.75 0.80
N ILE A 133 -0.60 6.48 2.00
CA ILE A 133 0.54 5.61 2.29
C ILE A 133 0.09 4.49 3.23
N ASN A 134 0.32 3.24 2.85
CA ASN A 134 0.25 2.07 3.72
C ASN A 134 1.67 1.60 4.05
N LEU A 135 2.07 1.70 5.31
CA LEU A 135 3.32 1.12 5.79
C LEU A 135 3.10 -0.35 6.13
N GLU A 136 3.99 -1.23 5.70
CA GLU A 136 3.86 -2.67 5.83
C GLU A 136 5.19 -3.33 6.19
N ASP A 137 5.16 -4.32 7.08
CA ASP A 137 6.31 -5.18 7.42
C ASP A 137 7.58 -4.40 7.85
N ILE A 138 7.41 -3.28 8.54
CA ILE A 138 8.48 -2.48 9.13
C ILE A 138 8.59 -2.86 10.61
N LYS A 139 9.78 -3.25 11.04
CA LYS A 139 10.01 -3.74 12.40
C LYS A 139 9.73 -2.70 13.49
N ALA A 140 9.32 -3.17 14.65
CA ALA A 140 9.26 -2.38 15.87
C ALA A 140 10.67 -2.28 16.51
N PRO A 141 11.01 -1.17 17.21
CA PRO A 141 10.14 -0.01 17.48
C PRO A 141 10.13 1.06 16.38
N GLU A 142 10.94 0.92 15.33
CA GLU A 142 11.10 1.92 14.28
C GLU A 142 9.79 2.26 13.57
N CYS A 143 8.92 1.27 13.36
CA CYS A 143 7.62 1.47 12.71
C CYS A 143 6.74 2.51 13.43
N PHE A 144 6.79 2.57 14.76
CA PHE A 144 6.02 3.55 15.55
C PHE A 144 6.51 4.97 15.29
N TYR A 145 7.82 5.15 15.30
CA TYR A 145 8.46 6.43 15.02
C TYR A 145 8.17 6.92 13.59
N ILE A 146 8.33 6.02 12.61
CA ILE A 146 8.13 6.32 11.19
C ILE A 146 6.67 6.76 10.95
N GLU A 147 5.71 6.00 11.45
CA GLU A 147 4.30 6.34 11.27
C GLU A 147 3.94 7.66 11.93
N ASP A 148 4.32 7.88 13.18
CA ASP A 148 4.03 9.11 13.93
C ASP A 148 4.63 10.34 13.24
N LYS A 149 5.86 10.24 12.75
CA LYS A 149 6.53 11.31 12.03
C LYS A 149 5.85 11.63 10.71
N LEU A 150 5.57 10.61 9.88
CA LEU A 150 4.93 10.79 8.58
C LEU A 150 3.50 11.34 8.71
N LYS A 151 2.72 10.88 9.68
CA LYS A 151 1.38 11.43 9.96
C LYS A 151 1.39 12.92 10.30
N LYS A 152 2.46 13.41 10.93
CA LYS A 152 2.60 14.84 11.28
C LYS A 152 3.10 15.70 10.13
N GLU A 153 3.88 15.12 9.22
CA GLU A 153 4.64 15.85 8.22
C GLU A 153 4.07 15.74 6.80
N MET A 154 3.16 14.79 6.54
CA MET A 154 2.53 14.60 5.24
C MET A 154 1.11 15.15 5.20
N GLY A 155 0.70 15.64 4.03
CA GLY A 155 -0.65 16.14 3.77
C GLY A 155 -1.64 15.07 3.30
N ILE A 156 -1.23 13.81 3.22
CA ILE A 156 -2.06 12.66 2.84
C ILE A 156 -2.11 11.63 3.98
N PRO A 157 -3.14 10.77 4.04
CA PRO A 157 -3.25 9.73 5.05
C PRO A 157 -2.04 8.79 5.05
N VAL A 158 -1.53 8.50 6.26
CA VAL A 158 -0.50 7.48 6.51
C VAL A 158 -1.05 6.48 7.49
N PHE A 159 -0.96 5.21 7.18
CA PHE A 159 -1.49 4.10 7.96
C PHE A 159 -0.47 2.96 8.02
N HIS A 160 -0.26 2.38 9.20
CA HIS A 160 0.57 1.19 9.37
C HIS A 160 -0.34 -0.01 9.66
N ASP A 161 -0.46 -0.92 8.69
CA ASP A 161 -1.45 -2.00 8.75
C ASP A 161 -1.17 -3.00 9.86
N ASP A 162 0.07 -3.42 10.06
CA ASP A 162 0.43 -4.38 11.12
C ASP A 162 0.05 -3.89 12.52
N GLN A 163 0.01 -2.57 12.74
CA GLN A 163 -0.44 -1.98 14.00
C GLN A 163 -1.96 -1.83 14.02
N HIS A 164 -2.50 -1.05 13.10
CA HIS A 164 -3.89 -0.56 13.18
C HIS A 164 -4.87 -1.51 12.52
N GLY A 165 -4.53 -2.12 11.39
CA GLY A 165 -5.35 -3.16 10.74
C GLY A 165 -5.48 -4.37 11.64
N THR A 166 -4.39 -4.84 12.22
CA THR A 166 -4.38 -5.94 13.19
C THR A 166 -5.18 -5.60 14.44
N ALA A 167 -5.06 -4.37 14.97
CA ALA A 167 -5.84 -3.93 16.12
C ALA A 167 -7.34 -3.90 15.81
N ILE A 168 -7.74 -3.38 14.65
CA ILE A 168 -9.14 -3.28 14.22
C ILE A 168 -9.76 -4.67 14.11
N ILE A 169 -9.13 -5.61 13.39
CA ILE A 169 -9.69 -6.94 13.18
C ILE A 169 -9.70 -7.78 14.47
N SER A 170 -8.67 -7.63 15.31
CA SER A 170 -8.61 -8.31 16.60
C SER A 170 -9.70 -7.82 17.56
N ALA A 171 -9.92 -6.50 17.59
CA ALA A 171 -10.99 -5.92 18.39
C ALA A 171 -12.38 -6.36 17.89
N ALA A 172 -12.62 -6.37 16.59
CA ALA A 172 -13.86 -6.85 16.00
C ALA A 172 -14.12 -8.33 16.33
N GLY A 173 -13.09 -9.17 16.18
CA GLY A 173 -13.16 -10.58 16.55
C GLY A 173 -13.45 -10.80 18.03
N LEU A 174 -12.78 -10.04 18.91
CA LEU A 174 -13.01 -10.10 20.35
C LEU A 174 -14.44 -9.70 20.72
N LEU A 175 -14.95 -8.59 20.18
CA LEU A 175 -16.31 -8.12 20.44
C LEU A 175 -17.35 -9.17 20.05
N ASN A 176 -17.22 -9.77 18.86
CA ASN A 176 -18.10 -10.83 18.40
C ASN A 176 -18.00 -12.10 19.30
N ALA A 177 -16.79 -12.48 19.70
CA ALA A 177 -16.58 -13.61 20.59
C ALA A 177 -17.22 -13.38 21.98
N LEU A 178 -17.16 -12.17 22.52
CA LEU A 178 -17.80 -11.80 23.79
C LEU A 178 -19.33 -11.87 23.68
N ASP A 179 -19.89 -11.38 22.57
CA ASP A 179 -21.33 -11.44 22.33
C ASP A 179 -21.83 -12.89 22.26
N ILE A 180 -21.17 -13.72 21.42
CA ILE A 180 -21.51 -15.15 21.27
C ILE A 180 -21.41 -15.93 22.60
N THR A 181 -20.39 -15.63 23.42
CA THR A 181 -20.11 -16.38 24.65
C THR A 181 -20.80 -15.79 25.90
N GLY A 182 -21.40 -14.61 25.79
CA GLY A 182 -22.00 -13.87 26.92
C GLY A 182 -20.97 -13.40 27.96
N LYS A 183 -19.67 -13.38 27.64
CA LYS A 183 -18.59 -12.94 28.52
C LYS A 183 -18.42 -11.42 28.51
N LYS A 184 -17.86 -10.88 29.58
CA LYS A 184 -17.56 -9.45 29.71
C LYS A 184 -16.03 -9.21 29.67
N ILE A 185 -15.60 -8.11 29.06
CA ILE A 185 -14.21 -7.65 29.11
C ILE A 185 -13.78 -7.48 30.58
N GLY A 186 -12.53 -7.86 30.89
CA GLY A 186 -11.97 -7.79 32.26
C GLY A 186 -12.18 -9.05 33.11
N ARG A 187 -12.75 -10.12 32.57
CA ARG A 187 -12.86 -11.43 33.19
C ARG A 187 -12.05 -12.51 32.49
N ALA A 188 -10.79 -12.20 32.16
CA ALA A 188 -9.85 -13.26 31.79
C ALA A 188 -9.41 -14.01 33.05
N HIS A 189 -9.66 -15.32 33.11
CA HIS A 189 -8.97 -16.17 34.07
C HIS A 189 -7.57 -16.49 33.51
N VAL A 190 -6.56 -16.15 34.29
CA VAL A 190 -5.20 -16.61 34.11
C VAL A 190 -5.11 -18.05 34.57
#